data_22c076431b6a4470b44c2737a10e9929
#
_entry.id   22c076431b6a4470b44c2737a10e9929
#
_cell.length_a   1.000
_cell.length_b   1.000
_cell.length_c   1.000
_cell.angle_alpha   90.00
_cell.angle_beta   90.00
_cell.angle_gamma   90.00
#
_symmetry.space_group_name_H-M   'P 1'
#
loop_
_entity.id
_entity.type
_entity.pdbx_description
1 polymer ?
#
loop_
_entity_poly.entity_id
_entity_poly.type
_entity_poly.pdbx_seq_one_letter_code
_entity_poly.pdbx_strand_id
1 'polypeptide(L)'
;SWLSKGVFGIFGMSPLIGGALLGAFWQLVVLLGLHAAFIPILMNNLFSQGYDPVNAVLGLTVWALAGVTLGYALKNKDPEKRGIGFGSLASALCGVTEPAIYSIALPNFKLFVCAWIGGGISGGILGALGGKMYTMAGDGLFRIPAMINPEGLDISFYGFIICALISFAVSA
;
A
#
# COMPACT_ATOMS: atom_id res chain seq x y z
N SER A 1 10.35 17.40 8.86
CA SER A 1 10.06 16.88 10.21
C SER A 1 10.97 15.69 10.53
N TRP A 2 11.12 15.35 11.81
CA TRP A 2 11.92 14.19 12.26
C TRP A 2 11.43 12.88 11.64
N LEU A 3 10.12 12.70 11.51
CA LEU A 3 9.50 11.53 10.88
C LEU A 3 9.90 11.37 9.42
N SER A 4 9.89 12.44 8.63
CA SER A 4 10.33 12.38 7.25
C SER A 4 11.79 12.01 7.10
N LYS A 5 12.67 12.63 7.91
CA LYS A 5 14.10 12.28 7.92
C LYS A 5 14.35 10.82 8.31
N GLY A 6 13.56 10.28 9.25
CA GLY A 6 13.64 8.87 9.65
C GLY A 6 13.23 7.93 8.54
N VAL A 7 12.06 8.16 7.93
CA VAL A 7 11.52 7.32 6.85
C VAL A 7 12.45 7.33 5.62
N PHE A 8 12.86 8.52 5.16
CA PHE A 8 13.76 8.63 4.02
C PHE A 8 15.18 8.16 4.33
N GLY A 9 15.63 8.31 5.58
CA GLY A 9 16.93 7.78 6.02
C GLY A 9 16.97 6.26 5.94
N ILE A 10 15.95 5.56 6.44
CA ILE A 10 15.87 4.09 6.38
C ILE A 10 15.75 3.62 4.93
N PHE A 11 14.92 4.28 4.13
CA PHE A 11 14.76 3.96 2.71
C PHE A 11 16.04 4.20 1.91
N GLY A 12 16.77 5.27 2.21
CA GLY A 12 18.04 5.59 1.57
C GLY A 12 19.19 4.64 1.95
N MET A 13 19.17 4.08 3.16
CA MET A 13 20.18 3.10 3.61
C MET A 13 19.95 1.71 3.00
N SER A 14 18.72 1.25 2.95
CA SER A 14 18.33 -0.03 2.35
C SER A 14 16.89 0.05 1.83
N PRO A 15 16.68 0.20 0.51
CA PRO A 15 15.35 0.26 -0.07
C PRO A 15 14.51 -0.99 0.20
N LEU A 16 15.13 -2.17 0.33
CA LEU A 16 14.45 -3.41 0.69
C LEU A 16 13.90 -3.32 2.11
N ILE A 17 14.72 -2.94 3.09
CA ILE A 17 14.30 -2.85 4.50
C ILE A 17 13.31 -1.69 4.68
N GLY A 18 13.59 -0.54 4.08
CA GLY A 18 12.70 0.62 4.11
C GLY A 18 11.34 0.31 3.48
N GLY A 19 11.35 -0.35 2.32
CA GLY A 19 10.13 -0.80 1.65
C GLY A 19 9.33 -1.81 2.47
N ALA A 20 10.00 -2.78 3.09
CA ALA A 20 9.36 -3.78 3.94
C ALA A 20 8.72 -3.14 5.20
N LEU A 21 9.43 -2.26 5.88
CA LEU A 21 8.93 -1.58 7.07
C LEU A 21 7.74 -0.64 6.73
N LEU A 22 7.87 0.15 5.66
CA LEU A 22 6.79 1.02 5.22
C LEU A 22 5.57 0.22 4.76
N GLY A 23 5.79 -0.82 3.96
CA GLY A 23 4.72 -1.70 3.48
C GLY A 23 4.01 -2.44 4.62
N ALA A 24 4.72 -2.82 5.68
CA ALA A 24 4.10 -3.45 6.84
C ALA A 24 3.33 -2.44 7.70
N PHE A 25 3.97 -1.35 8.10
CA PHE A 25 3.43 -0.50 9.16
C PHE A 25 2.65 0.73 8.69
N TRP A 26 2.59 0.99 7.38
CA TRP A 26 1.87 2.16 6.85
C TRP A 26 0.40 2.22 7.27
N GLN A 27 -0.25 1.07 7.36
CA GLN A 27 -1.66 1.03 7.76
C GLN A 27 -1.88 1.45 9.22
N LEU A 28 -0.87 1.35 10.09
CA LEU A 28 -0.92 1.97 11.43
C LEU A 28 -0.87 3.50 11.34
N VAL A 29 -0.06 4.03 10.43
CA VAL A 29 0.02 5.48 10.18
C VAL A 29 -1.32 6.00 9.66
N VAL A 30 -1.96 5.24 8.77
CA VAL A 30 -3.31 5.55 8.26
C VAL A 30 -4.35 5.48 9.37
N LEU A 31 -4.33 4.42 10.19
CA LEU A 31 -5.24 4.23 11.33
C LEU A 31 -5.18 5.40 12.32
N LEU A 32 -3.97 5.93 12.57
CA LEU A 32 -3.76 7.08 13.46
C LEU A 32 -4.05 8.44 12.77
N GLY A 33 -4.44 8.44 11.49
CA GLY A 33 -4.69 9.66 10.73
C GLY A 33 -3.44 10.46 10.37
N LEU A 34 -2.24 9.93 10.69
CA LEU A 34 -0.96 10.63 10.48
C LEU A 34 -0.53 10.68 9.02
N HIS A 35 -1.14 9.87 8.14
CA HIS A 35 -0.83 9.81 6.71
C HIS A 35 -0.96 11.18 6.02
N ALA A 36 -1.91 12.01 6.45
CA ALA A 36 -2.09 13.36 5.91
C ALA A 36 -0.84 14.25 6.05
N ALA A 37 -0.07 14.06 7.13
CA ALA A 37 1.17 14.80 7.35
C ALA A 37 2.30 14.42 6.36
N PHE A 38 2.19 13.26 5.71
CA PHE A 38 3.16 12.80 4.72
C PHE A 38 2.87 13.35 3.32
N ILE A 39 1.63 13.73 3.02
CA ILE A 39 1.23 14.21 1.68
C ILE A 39 2.14 15.35 1.18
N PRO A 40 2.40 16.43 1.94
CA PRO A 40 3.29 17.50 1.47
C PRO A 40 4.72 17.02 1.18
N ILE A 41 5.19 16.01 1.91
CA ILE A 41 6.53 15.45 1.75
C ILE A 41 6.61 14.64 0.45
N LEU A 42 5.61 13.78 0.21
CA LEU A 42 5.50 12.98 -1.00
C LEU A 42 5.36 13.87 -2.24
N MET A 43 4.55 14.94 -2.13
CA MET A 43 4.43 15.95 -3.18
C MET A 43 5.75 16.66 -3.46
N ASN A 44 6.49 17.05 -2.42
CA ASN A 44 7.78 17.69 -2.60
C ASN A 44 8.79 16.77 -3.31
N ASN A 45 8.80 15.47 -3.00
CA ASN A 45 9.66 14.52 -3.70
C ASN A 45 9.34 14.45 -5.19
N LEU A 46 8.06 14.34 -5.51
CA LEU A 46 7.59 14.25 -6.89
C LEU A 46 7.96 15.52 -7.68
N PHE A 47 7.77 16.71 -7.09
CA PHE A 47 8.11 17.98 -7.74
C PHE A 47 9.61 18.23 -7.84
N SER A 48 10.41 17.79 -6.87
CA SER A 48 11.85 18.04 -6.85
C SER A 48 12.67 17.01 -7.64
N GLN A 49 12.23 15.75 -7.67
CA GLN A 49 12.96 14.64 -8.29
C GLN A 49 12.25 14.07 -9.54
N GLY A 50 11.00 14.45 -9.79
CA GLY A 50 10.18 13.88 -10.87
C GLY A 50 9.63 12.47 -10.59
N TYR A 51 9.92 11.90 -9.41
CA TYR A 51 9.44 10.59 -8.97
C TYR A 51 9.45 10.46 -7.45
N ASP A 52 8.67 9.50 -6.92
CA ASP A 52 8.66 9.17 -5.49
C ASP A 52 8.68 7.65 -5.27
N PRO A 53 9.79 7.08 -4.76
CA PRO A 53 9.89 5.65 -4.49
C PRO A 53 9.13 5.24 -3.21
N VAL A 54 9.00 6.14 -2.25
CA VAL A 54 8.26 5.87 -1.01
C VAL A 54 6.79 5.70 -1.32
N ASN A 55 6.20 6.64 -2.05
CA ASN A 55 4.80 6.59 -2.43
C ASN A 55 4.47 5.36 -3.31
N ALA A 56 5.42 4.91 -4.14
CA ALA A 56 5.27 3.66 -4.90
C ALA A 56 5.02 2.46 -3.99
N VAL A 57 5.79 2.32 -2.92
CA VAL A 57 5.65 1.24 -1.92
C VAL A 57 4.35 1.36 -1.13
N LEU A 58 3.97 2.56 -0.72
CA LEU A 58 2.77 2.79 0.08
C LEU A 58 1.49 2.32 -0.62
N GLY A 59 1.43 2.41 -1.95
CA GLY A 59 0.32 1.91 -2.74
C GLY A 59 0.07 0.41 -2.61
N LEU A 60 1.09 -0.38 -2.29
CA LEU A 60 0.95 -1.84 -2.12
C LEU A 60 0.19 -2.23 -0.86
N THR A 61 0.17 -1.37 0.15
CA THR A 61 -0.56 -1.62 1.40
C THR A 61 -2.07 -1.64 1.21
N VAL A 62 -2.56 -0.92 0.23
CA VAL A 62 -3.97 -0.93 -0.20
C VAL A 62 -4.35 -2.30 -0.76
N TRP A 63 -3.48 -2.90 -1.58
CA TRP A 63 -3.68 -4.24 -2.13
C TRP A 63 -3.62 -5.33 -1.05
N ALA A 64 -2.79 -5.15 -0.01
CA ALA A 64 -2.78 -6.03 1.15
C ALA A 64 -4.14 -6.02 1.87
N LEU A 65 -4.70 -4.86 2.12
CA LEU A 65 -6.04 -4.76 2.73
C LEU A 65 -7.15 -5.30 1.82
N ALA A 66 -7.06 -5.06 0.52
CA ALA A 66 -8.00 -5.65 -0.44
C ALA A 66 -7.95 -7.20 -0.39
N GLY A 67 -6.76 -7.79 -0.28
CA GLY A 67 -6.61 -9.24 -0.08
C GLY A 67 -7.28 -9.73 1.21
N VAL A 68 -7.01 -9.06 2.33
CA VAL A 68 -7.65 -9.38 3.62
C VAL A 68 -9.18 -9.32 3.54
N THR A 69 -9.74 -8.30 2.88
CA THR A 69 -11.20 -8.15 2.76
C THR A 69 -11.82 -9.26 1.91
N LEU A 70 -11.12 -9.68 0.83
CA LEU A 70 -11.55 -10.82 0.02
C LEU A 70 -11.52 -12.12 0.83
N GLY A 71 -10.40 -12.41 1.50
CA GLY A 71 -10.28 -13.59 2.35
C GLY A 71 -11.35 -13.64 3.45
N TYR A 72 -11.62 -12.49 4.07
CA TYR A 72 -12.69 -12.35 5.04
C TYR A 72 -14.08 -12.65 4.43
N ALA A 73 -14.38 -12.08 3.27
CA ALA A 73 -15.67 -12.29 2.60
C ALA A 73 -15.89 -13.75 2.19
N LEU A 74 -14.85 -14.42 1.68
CA LEU A 74 -14.94 -15.82 1.23
C LEU A 74 -15.05 -16.80 2.38
N LYS A 75 -14.37 -16.53 3.50
CA LYS A 75 -14.33 -17.41 4.66
C LYS A 75 -15.60 -17.35 5.53
N ASN A 76 -16.31 -16.22 5.54
CA ASN A 76 -17.53 -16.06 6.34
C ASN A 76 -18.73 -16.67 5.62
N LYS A 77 -19.55 -17.41 6.41
CA LYS A 77 -20.82 -17.98 5.94
C LYS A 77 -22.01 -17.03 6.13
N ASP A 78 -21.87 -16.06 7.02
CA ASP A 78 -22.88 -15.05 7.32
C ASP A 78 -23.01 -14.06 6.15
N PRO A 79 -24.21 -13.90 5.55
CA PRO A 79 -24.43 -13.00 4.43
C PRO A 79 -24.09 -11.54 4.73
N GLU A 80 -24.35 -11.07 5.96
CA GLU A 80 -24.06 -9.71 6.39
C GLU A 80 -22.53 -9.47 6.42
N LYS A 81 -21.77 -10.36 7.03
CA LYS A 81 -20.30 -10.30 7.08
C LYS A 81 -19.67 -10.38 5.68
N ARG A 82 -20.23 -11.23 4.82
CA ARG A 82 -19.81 -11.30 3.42
C ARG A 82 -20.07 -10.00 2.68
N GLY A 83 -21.22 -9.38 2.91
CA GLY A 83 -21.56 -8.06 2.33
C GLY A 83 -20.57 -6.98 2.75
N ILE A 84 -20.24 -6.92 4.05
CA ILE A 84 -19.21 -6.02 4.59
C ILE A 84 -17.85 -6.29 3.93
N GLY A 85 -17.46 -7.55 3.77
CA GLY A 85 -16.20 -7.94 3.14
C GLY A 85 -16.10 -7.50 1.69
N PHE A 86 -17.12 -7.78 0.86
CA PHE A 86 -17.13 -7.36 -0.55
C PHE A 86 -17.25 -5.83 -0.71
N GLY A 87 -18.05 -5.17 0.14
CA GLY A 87 -18.14 -3.71 0.14
C GLY A 87 -16.80 -3.05 0.48
N SER A 88 -16.10 -3.57 1.49
CA SER A 88 -14.77 -3.11 1.87
C SER A 88 -13.71 -3.41 0.80
N LEU A 89 -13.83 -4.55 0.09
CA LEU A 89 -12.98 -4.88 -1.06
C LEU A 89 -13.13 -3.85 -2.17
N ALA A 90 -14.38 -3.57 -2.57
CA ALA A 90 -14.66 -2.58 -3.62
C ALA A 90 -14.11 -1.20 -3.23
N SER A 91 -14.32 -0.79 -1.98
CA SER A 91 -13.78 0.46 -1.44
C SER A 91 -12.25 0.51 -1.48
N ALA A 92 -11.58 -0.55 -1.02
CA ALA A 92 -10.12 -0.64 -1.03
C ALA A 92 -9.55 -0.58 -2.46
N LEU A 93 -10.16 -1.28 -3.42
CA LEU A 93 -9.76 -1.21 -4.83
C LEU A 93 -9.92 0.19 -5.42
N CYS A 94 -10.87 0.98 -4.92
CA CYS A 94 -11.01 2.40 -5.24
C CYS A 94 -10.06 3.31 -4.46
N GLY A 95 -9.22 2.76 -3.58
CA GLY A 95 -8.23 3.50 -2.81
C GLY A 95 -8.67 3.97 -1.43
N VAL A 96 -9.89 3.64 -1.00
CA VAL A 96 -10.44 4.00 0.30
C VAL A 96 -10.34 2.80 1.24
N THR A 97 -9.37 2.82 2.15
CA THR A 97 -9.02 1.68 3.00
C THR A 97 -9.67 1.69 4.38
N GLU A 98 -10.26 2.80 4.78
CA GLU A 98 -10.88 2.97 6.09
C GLU A 98 -11.96 1.93 6.40
N PRO A 99 -12.89 1.57 5.48
CA PRO A 99 -13.87 0.51 5.75
C PRO A 99 -13.20 -0.85 6.00
N ALA A 100 -12.13 -1.18 5.27
CA ALA A 100 -11.38 -2.42 5.47
C ALA A 100 -10.67 -2.43 6.83
N ILE A 101 -10.09 -1.31 7.24
CA ILE A 101 -9.39 -1.18 8.52
C ILE A 101 -10.39 -1.29 9.68
N TYR A 102 -11.40 -0.45 9.70
CA TYR A 102 -12.29 -0.32 10.87
C TYR A 102 -13.31 -1.45 10.99
N SER A 103 -13.85 -1.95 9.87
CA SER A 103 -14.88 -2.99 9.91
C SER A 103 -14.33 -4.41 9.96
N ILE A 104 -13.12 -4.65 9.49
CA ILE A 104 -12.56 -6.00 9.31
C ILE A 104 -11.24 -6.18 10.06
N ALA A 105 -10.23 -5.38 9.73
CA ALA A 105 -8.88 -5.63 10.21
C ALA A 105 -8.73 -5.30 11.70
N LEU A 106 -9.25 -4.16 12.15
CA LEU A 106 -9.13 -3.74 13.54
C LEU A 106 -9.88 -4.64 14.52
N PRO A 107 -11.15 -5.05 14.27
CA PRO A 107 -11.84 -6.01 15.12
C PRO A 107 -11.20 -7.40 15.13
N ASN A 108 -10.45 -7.76 14.08
CA ASN A 108 -9.78 -9.04 13.92
C ASN A 108 -8.28 -8.82 13.73
N PHE A 109 -7.56 -8.53 14.80
CA PHE A 109 -6.14 -8.15 14.75
C PHE A 109 -5.26 -9.13 13.95
N LYS A 110 -5.61 -10.41 13.90
CA LYS A 110 -4.92 -11.41 13.06
C LYS A 110 -4.96 -11.04 11.58
N LEU A 111 -6.08 -10.50 11.11
CA LEU A 111 -6.23 -10.07 9.72
C LEU A 111 -5.39 -8.80 9.45
N PHE A 112 -5.24 -7.95 10.46
CA PHE A 112 -4.35 -6.79 10.36
C PHE A 112 -2.89 -7.22 10.20
N VAL A 113 -2.47 -8.26 10.94
CA VAL A 113 -1.13 -8.86 10.79
C VAL A 113 -0.94 -9.49 9.40
N CYS A 114 -1.96 -10.13 8.82
CA CYS A 114 -1.89 -10.62 7.43
C CYS A 114 -1.63 -9.48 6.45
N ALA A 115 -2.30 -8.33 6.61
CA ALA A 115 -2.04 -7.14 5.79
C ALA A 115 -0.60 -6.63 5.96
N TRP A 116 -0.05 -6.66 7.18
CA TRP A 116 1.34 -6.26 7.43
C TRP A 116 2.34 -7.19 6.73
N ILE A 117 2.09 -8.49 6.76
CA ILE A 117 2.96 -9.48 6.11
C ILE A 117 2.92 -9.27 4.59
N GLY A 118 1.74 -9.21 4.00
CA GLY A 118 1.59 -9.00 2.56
C GLY A 118 2.16 -7.67 2.08
N GLY A 119 1.85 -6.59 2.79
CA GLY A 119 2.39 -5.26 2.52
C GLY A 119 3.90 -5.18 2.72
N GLY A 120 4.43 -5.82 3.76
CA GLY A 120 5.86 -5.87 4.06
C GLY A 120 6.66 -6.63 3.00
N ILE A 121 6.20 -7.83 2.60
CA ILE A 121 6.85 -8.63 1.56
C ILE A 121 6.86 -7.86 0.23
N SER A 122 5.70 -7.41 -0.22
CA SER A 122 5.56 -6.70 -1.50
C SER A 122 6.30 -5.36 -1.50
N GLY A 123 6.22 -4.62 -0.40
CA GLY A 123 6.94 -3.36 -0.23
C GLY A 123 8.45 -3.52 -0.24
N GLY A 124 8.96 -4.59 0.40
CA GLY A 124 10.38 -4.94 0.35
C GLY A 124 10.85 -5.29 -1.06
N ILE A 125 10.09 -6.11 -1.78
CA ILE A 125 10.40 -6.48 -3.16
C ILE A 125 10.40 -5.24 -4.07
N LEU A 126 9.34 -4.42 -4.03
CA LEU A 126 9.27 -3.22 -4.87
C LEU A 126 10.35 -2.20 -4.52
N GLY A 127 10.65 -2.04 -3.23
CA GLY A 127 11.77 -1.20 -2.77
C GLY A 127 13.10 -1.68 -3.33
N ALA A 128 13.38 -2.99 -3.27
CA ALA A 128 14.60 -3.58 -3.82
C ALA A 128 14.68 -3.45 -5.36
N LEU A 129 13.55 -3.52 -6.07
CA LEU A 129 13.46 -3.30 -7.51
C LEU A 129 13.63 -1.83 -7.90
N GLY A 130 13.62 -0.91 -6.93
CA GLY A 130 13.72 0.53 -7.18
C GLY A 130 12.45 1.11 -7.83
N GLY A 131 11.28 0.54 -7.52
CA GLY A 131 10.00 1.02 -8.07
C GLY A 131 9.76 2.49 -7.75
N LYS A 132 9.26 3.24 -8.72
CA LYS A 132 9.04 4.68 -8.66
C LYS A 132 7.64 5.04 -9.11
N MET A 133 7.03 5.99 -8.44
CA MET A 133 5.79 6.63 -8.86
C MET A 133 6.10 7.98 -9.50
N TYR A 134 5.57 8.24 -10.68
CA TYR A 134 5.93 9.41 -11.50
C TYR A 134 4.88 10.52 -11.49
N THR A 135 3.63 10.20 -11.16
CA THR A 135 2.55 11.19 -11.08
C THR A 135 1.72 10.97 -9.82
N MET A 136 1.09 12.02 -9.31
CA MET A 136 0.10 11.85 -8.23
C MET A 136 -1.18 11.25 -8.79
N ALA A 137 -1.63 10.19 -8.15
CA ALA A 137 -2.92 9.56 -8.45
C ALA A 137 -3.58 9.08 -7.15
N GLY A 138 -4.84 8.68 -7.25
CA GLY A 138 -5.52 7.98 -6.17
C GLY A 138 -4.87 6.63 -5.87
N ASP A 139 -5.30 6.00 -4.79
CA ASP A 139 -4.84 4.68 -4.39
C ASP A 139 -5.60 3.54 -5.12
N GLY A 140 -5.22 2.32 -4.82
CA GLY A 140 -5.84 1.14 -5.42
C GLY A 140 -5.57 1.02 -6.91
N LEU A 141 -6.62 0.77 -7.69
CA LEU A 141 -6.55 0.63 -9.15
C LEU A 141 -6.09 1.92 -9.85
N PHE A 142 -6.45 3.08 -9.30
CA PHE A 142 -6.10 4.37 -9.87
C PHE A 142 -4.61 4.70 -9.76
N ARG A 143 -3.86 3.98 -8.92
CA ARG A 143 -2.42 4.16 -8.78
C ARG A 143 -1.63 3.51 -9.93
N ILE A 144 -2.18 2.49 -10.58
CA ILE A 144 -1.47 1.76 -11.64
C ILE A 144 -0.96 2.68 -12.75
N PRO A 145 -1.76 3.60 -13.31
CA PRO A 145 -1.27 4.53 -14.32
C PRO A 145 -0.16 5.48 -13.83
N ALA A 146 -0.14 5.79 -12.53
CA ALA A 146 0.87 6.68 -11.96
C ALA A 146 2.27 6.07 -11.86
N MET A 147 2.37 4.75 -12.02
CA MET A 147 3.63 4.00 -12.07
C MET A 147 4.26 3.98 -13.46
N ILE A 148 3.59 4.54 -14.48
CA ILE A 148 4.11 4.62 -15.84
C ILE A 148 5.15 5.73 -15.90
N ASN A 149 6.38 5.37 -16.31
CA ASN A 149 7.44 6.34 -16.56
C ASN A 149 7.06 7.18 -17.80
N PRO A 150 7.24 8.52 -17.78
CA PRO A 150 7.04 9.37 -18.95
C PRO A 150 7.83 8.94 -20.19
N GLU A 151 8.94 8.24 -20.01
CA GLU A 151 9.78 7.71 -21.11
C GLU A 151 9.35 6.33 -21.63
N GLY A 152 8.35 5.69 -20.99
CA GLY A 152 7.82 4.38 -21.37
C GLY A 152 7.59 3.44 -20.21
N LEU A 153 7.15 2.21 -20.51
CA LEU A 153 6.91 1.18 -19.47
C LEU A 153 8.26 0.64 -18.97
N ASP A 154 8.47 0.74 -17.66
CA ASP A 154 9.70 0.31 -17.01
C ASP A 154 9.43 -0.71 -15.86
N ILE A 155 10.49 -1.03 -15.12
CA ILE A 155 10.43 -1.94 -13.97
C ILE A 155 9.45 -1.45 -12.87
N SER A 156 9.19 -0.15 -12.77
CA SER A 156 8.27 0.42 -11.79
C SER A 156 6.85 -0.02 -12.06
N PHE A 157 6.42 0.00 -13.32
CA PHE A 157 5.08 -0.41 -13.74
C PHE A 157 4.86 -1.92 -13.55
N TYR A 158 5.71 -2.74 -14.15
CA TYR A 158 5.59 -4.20 -14.04
C TYR A 158 5.84 -4.69 -12.62
N GLY A 159 6.86 -4.13 -11.96
CA GLY A 159 7.17 -4.45 -10.57
C GLY A 159 6.02 -4.12 -9.63
N PHE A 160 5.36 -2.98 -9.82
CA PHE A 160 4.20 -2.62 -9.00
C PHE A 160 3.04 -3.59 -9.20
N ILE A 161 2.69 -3.95 -10.43
CA ILE A 161 1.59 -4.90 -10.72
C ILE A 161 1.89 -6.27 -10.07
N ILE A 162 3.10 -6.80 -10.26
CA ILE A 162 3.49 -8.09 -9.68
C ILE A 162 3.44 -8.02 -8.16
N CYS A 163 4.02 -6.97 -7.56
CA CYS A 163 4.01 -6.79 -6.11
C CYS A 163 2.61 -6.56 -5.56
N ALA A 164 1.72 -5.88 -6.29
CA ALA A 164 0.32 -5.71 -5.89
C ALA A 164 -0.41 -7.06 -5.86
N LEU A 165 -0.21 -7.91 -6.86
CA LEU A 165 -0.77 -9.27 -6.88
C LEU A 165 -0.21 -10.15 -5.75
N ILE A 166 1.09 -10.06 -5.46
CA ILE A 166 1.72 -10.76 -4.34
C ILE A 166 1.12 -10.27 -3.02
N SER A 167 1.03 -8.95 -2.84
CA SER A 167 0.45 -8.33 -1.64
C SER A 167 -0.97 -8.82 -1.40
N PHE A 168 -1.78 -8.80 -2.44
CA PHE A 168 -3.17 -9.26 -2.41
C PHE A 168 -3.28 -10.76 -2.09
N ALA A 169 -2.51 -11.61 -2.78
CA ALA A 169 -2.58 -13.06 -2.61
C ALA A 169 -2.06 -13.52 -1.24
N VAL A 170 -0.98 -12.91 -0.75
CA VAL A 170 -0.39 -13.27 0.56
C VAL A 170 -1.30 -12.85 1.71
N SER A 171 -2.05 -11.75 1.54
CA SER A 171 -2.93 -11.22 2.59
C SER A 171 -4.32 -11.85 2.59
N ALA A 172 -4.75 -12.50 1.50
CA ALA A 172 -6.06 -13.16 1.36
C ALA A 172 -6.11 -14.49 2.12
#